data_378cb941cfc9ccfce05aa4df177c985e
#
_entry.id   378cb941cfc9ccfce05aa4df177c985e
#
_cell.length_a   1.000
_cell.length_b   1.000
_cell.length_c   1.000
_cell.angle_alpha   90.00
_cell.angle_beta   90.00
_cell.angle_gamma   90.00
#
_symmetry.space_group_name_H-M   'P 1'
#
loop_
_entity.id
_entity.type
_entity.pdbx_description
1 polymer ?
#
loop_
_entity_poly.entity_id
_entity_poly.type
_entity_poly.pdbx_seq_one_letter_code
_entity_poly.pdbx_strand_id
1 'polypeptide(L)'
;MHQSLAKRVITEFIGTFIFLGVIVASSNNSLHYDGIEKAFAVGIALTIAIVFGGNISGGYFNPAVSIMMLLKKDAKNSMHYGAKECILYIVAQILGGVAAFYYIK
;
A
#
# COMPACT_ATOMS: atom_id res chain seq x y z
N MET A 1 -19.69 5.44 -0.66
CA MET A 1 -19.54 6.39 0.46
C MET A 1 -18.11 6.84 0.60
N HIS A 2 -17.91 8.12 0.78
CA HIS A 2 -16.57 8.67 0.87
C HIS A 2 -15.99 8.54 2.27
N GLN A 3 -14.79 8.05 2.36
CA GLN A 3 -14.04 8.07 3.59
C GLN A 3 -13.30 9.40 3.72
N SER A 4 -13.02 9.82 4.94
CA SER A 4 -12.24 11.05 5.14
C SER A 4 -10.84 10.88 4.54
N LEU A 5 -10.26 11.99 4.12
CA LEU A 5 -8.91 11.96 3.55
C LEU A 5 -7.89 11.45 4.57
N ALA A 6 -8.01 11.86 5.83
CA ALA A 6 -7.12 11.39 6.89
C ALA A 6 -7.17 9.87 7.03
N LYS A 7 -8.38 9.29 7.02
CA LYS A 7 -8.56 7.86 7.13
C LYS A 7 -7.94 7.12 5.94
N ARG A 8 -8.11 7.68 4.75
CA ARG A 8 -7.54 7.12 3.53
C ARG A 8 -6.02 7.14 3.56
N VAL A 9 -5.43 8.26 3.97
CA VAL A 9 -3.97 8.41 4.02
C VAL A 9 -3.37 7.48 5.07
N ILE A 10 -4.00 7.38 6.24
CA ILE A 10 -3.55 6.45 7.29
C ILE A 10 -3.62 5.01 6.79
N THR A 11 -4.67 4.66 6.07
CA THR A 11 -4.83 3.32 5.49
C THR A 11 -3.71 3.01 4.50
N GLU A 12 -3.34 3.98 3.67
CA GLU A 12 -2.23 3.79 2.73
C GLU A 12 -0.91 3.60 3.46
N PHE A 13 -0.68 4.33 4.56
CA PHE A 13 0.51 4.13 5.37
C PHE A 13 0.55 2.72 5.96
N ILE A 14 -0.53 2.31 6.64
CA ILE A 14 -0.59 1.02 7.32
C ILE A 14 -0.49 -0.13 6.33
N GLY A 15 -1.24 -0.07 5.22
CA GLY A 15 -1.22 -1.13 4.22
C GLY A 15 0.14 -1.26 3.55
N THR A 16 0.77 -0.14 3.26
CA THR A 16 2.11 -0.15 2.67
C THR A 16 3.14 -0.67 3.67
N PHE A 17 3.01 -0.28 4.95
CA PHE A 17 3.88 -0.81 6.01
C PHE A 17 3.78 -2.34 6.08
N ILE A 18 2.57 -2.88 6.07
CA ILE A 18 2.36 -4.34 6.13
C ILE A 18 2.91 -5.02 4.88
N PHE A 19 2.57 -4.49 3.71
CA PHE A 19 3.00 -5.07 2.44
C PHE A 19 4.52 -5.08 2.30
N LEU A 20 5.15 -3.94 2.51
CA LEU A 20 6.60 -3.85 2.39
C LEU A 20 7.31 -4.50 3.57
N GLY A 21 6.66 -4.55 4.74
CA GLY A 21 7.17 -5.28 5.88
C GLY A 21 7.33 -6.76 5.59
N VAL A 22 6.36 -7.35 4.90
CA VAL A 22 6.46 -8.76 4.49
C VAL A 22 7.58 -8.94 3.47
N ILE A 23 7.78 -7.98 2.57
CA ILE A 23 8.90 -8.04 1.61
C ILE A 23 10.23 -8.04 2.37
N VAL A 24 10.40 -7.15 3.32
CA VAL A 24 11.62 -7.08 4.12
C VAL A 24 11.83 -8.37 4.90
N ALA A 25 10.79 -8.82 5.60
CA ALA A 25 10.86 -10.04 6.42
C ALA A 25 11.18 -11.27 5.59
N SER A 26 10.53 -11.41 4.43
CA SER A 26 10.74 -12.58 3.57
C SER A 26 12.07 -12.55 2.84
N SER A 27 12.70 -11.38 2.75
CA SER A 27 14.03 -11.23 2.16
C SER A 27 15.13 -11.43 3.20
N ASN A 28 14.77 -11.49 4.46
CA ASN A 28 15.67 -11.59 5.59
C ASN A 28 16.13 -13.04 5.73
N ASN A 29 17.41 -13.25 6.01
CA ASN A 29 17.96 -14.59 6.13
C ASN A 29 17.33 -15.39 7.27
N SER A 30 16.74 -14.74 8.25
CA SER A 30 16.15 -15.45 9.41
C SER A 30 14.94 -16.29 9.05
N LEU A 31 14.23 -15.98 7.96
CA LEU A 31 13.05 -16.74 7.54
C LEU A 31 13.38 -17.85 6.54
N HIS A 32 14.53 -17.75 5.88
CA HIS A 32 15.00 -18.77 4.92
C HIS A 32 13.99 -19.09 3.82
N TYR A 33 13.23 -18.09 3.36
CA TYR A 33 12.27 -18.31 2.29
C TYR A 33 12.98 -18.45 0.95
N ASP A 34 12.54 -19.43 0.16
CA ASP A 34 12.96 -19.52 -1.25
C ASP A 34 12.12 -18.58 -2.11
N GLY A 35 12.37 -18.59 -3.42
CA GLY A 35 11.70 -17.67 -4.35
C GLY A 35 10.18 -17.85 -4.39
N ILE A 36 9.71 -19.10 -4.33
CA ILE A 36 8.28 -19.39 -4.39
C ILE A 36 7.61 -19.01 -3.07
N GLU A 37 8.20 -19.38 -1.96
CA GLU A 37 7.68 -19.04 -0.64
C GLU A 37 7.57 -17.53 -0.46
N LYS A 38 8.60 -16.81 -0.88
CA LYS A 38 8.60 -15.35 -0.82
C LYS A 38 7.47 -14.76 -1.68
N ALA A 39 7.32 -15.28 -2.90
CA ALA A 39 6.29 -14.78 -3.81
C ALA A 39 4.89 -14.96 -3.21
N PHE A 40 4.61 -16.12 -2.63
CA PHE A 40 3.33 -16.36 -1.98
C PHE A 40 3.12 -15.44 -0.78
N ALA A 41 4.14 -15.29 0.07
CA ALA A 41 4.04 -14.44 1.26
C ALA A 41 3.73 -13.00 0.86
N VAL A 42 4.45 -12.46 -0.11
CA VAL A 42 4.27 -11.09 -0.57
C VAL A 42 2.91 -10.92 -1.24
N GLY A 43 2.51 -11.87 -2.08
CA GLY A 43 1.23 -11.82 -2.77
C GLY A 43 0.04 -11.90 -1.81
N ILE A 44 0.14 -12.75 -0.80
CA ILE A 44 -0.90 -12.88 0.24
C ILE A 44 -0.98 -11.59 1.04
N ALA A 45 0.16 -11.01 1.43
CA ALA A 45 0.17 -9.76 2.18
C ALA A 45 -0.49 -8.63 1.41
N LEU A 46 -0.18 -8.51 0.12
CA LEU A 46 -0.79 -7.48 -0.72
C LEU A 46 -2.29 -7.73 -0.86
N THR A 47 -2.69 -8.98 -1.05
CA THR A 47 -4.11 -9.33 -1.18
C THR A 47 -4.87 -8.94 0.09
N ILE A 48 -4.34 -9.27 1.26
CA ILE A 48 -4.97 -8.93 2.52
C ILE A 48 -5.06 -7.41 2.68
N ALA A 49 -3.99 -6.69 2.35
CA ALA A 49 -3.99 -5.23 2.45
C ALA A 49 -5.07 -4.61 1.56
N ILE A 50 -5.22 -5.12 0.33
CA ILE A 50 -6.24 -4.62 -0.60
C ILE A 50 -7.65 -4.96 -0.09
N VAL A 51 -7.86 -6.14 0.46
CA VAL A 51 -9.17 -6.53 0.98
C VAL A 51 -9.60 -5.57 2.11
N PHE A 52 -8.69 -5.23 3.02
CA PHE A 52 -9.01 -4.33 4.13
C PHE A 52 -9.02 -2.86 3.72
N GLY A 53 -8.08 -2.46 2.87
CA GLY A 53 -7.89 -1.05 2.52
C GLY A 53 -8.68 -0.58 1.32
N GLY A 54 -9.10 -1.50 0.45
CA GLY A 54 -9.73 -1.13 -0.82
C GLY A 54 -10.97 -0.27 -0.66
N ASN A 55 -11.80 -0.57 0.34
CA ASN A 55 -13.03 0.18 0.58
C ASN A 55 -12.77 1.52 1.28
N ILE A 56 -11.58 1.72 1.83
CA ILE A 56 -11.24 2.94 2.54
C ILE A 56 -10.47 3.89 1.62
N SER A 57 -9.33 3.44 1.09
CA SER A 57 -8.43 4.29 0.32
C SER A 57 -8.34 3.92 -1.16
N GLY A 58 -8.86 2.78 -1.54
CA GLY A 58 -8.67 2.19 -2.86
C GLY A 58 -7.61 1.11 -2.86
N GLY A 59 -6.79 1.04 -1.82
CA GLY A 59 -5.79 -0.02 -1.69
C GLY A 59 -4.67 0.08 -2.70
N TYR A 60 -4.15 1.26 -2.93
CA TYR A 60 -3.09 1.46 -3.93
C TYR A 60 -1.73 1.00 -3.43
N PHE A 61 -1.32 1.43 -2.25
CA PHE A 61 -0.12 0.98 -1.53
C PHE A 61 1.18 1.04 -2.33
N ASN A 62 1.22 1.92 -3.34
CA ASN A 62 2.34 1.97 -4.29
C ASN A 62 2.29 3.32 -5.01
N PRO A 63 3.39 4.11 -4.98
CA PRO A 63 3.41 5.39 -5.67
C PRO A 63 3.10 5.31 -7.16
N ALA A 64 3.58 4.25 -7.83
CA ALA A 64 3.31 4.08 -9.26
C ALA A 64 1.83 3.86 -9.52
N VAL A 65 1.17 3.05 -8.68
CA VAL A 65 -0.27 2.82 -8.78
C VAL A 65 -1.03 4.11 -8.49
N SER A 66 -0.58 4.87 -7.50
CA SER A 66 -1.21 6.14 -7.15
C SER A 66 -1.19 7.12 -8.32
N ILE A 67 -0.07 7.19 -9.02
CA ILE A 67 0.06 8.06 -10.19
C ILE A 67 -0.81 7.55 -11.34
N MET A 68 -0.79 6.26 -11.59
CA MET A 68 -1.58 5.66 -12.64
C MET A 68 -3.07 5.90 -12.42
N MET A 69 -3.53 5.77 -11.19
CA MET A 69 -4.94 6.01 -10.88
C MET A 69 -5.32 7.47 -11.04
N LEU A 70 -4.39 8.39 -10.79
CA LEU A 70 -4.63 9.81 -11.07
C LEU A 70 -4.79 10.06 -12.56
N LEU A 71 -3.94 9.43 -13.37
CA LEU A 71 -4.01 9.59 -14.83
C LEU A 71 -5.25 8.94 -15.41
N LYS A 72 -5.70 7.85 -14.82
CA LYS A 72 -6.87 7.12 -15.30
C LYS A 72 -8.15 7.95 -15.20
N LYS A 73 -8.32 8.65 -14.08
CA LYS A 73 -9.47 9.54 -13.84
C LYS A 73 -10.80 8.96 -14.32
N ASP A 74 -11.25 7.94 -13.66
CA ASP A 74 -12.56 7.35 -13.99
C ASP A 74 -13.66 8.22 -13.40
N ALA A 75 -14.50 8.78 -14.26
CA ALA A 75 -15.62 9.62 -13.85
C ALA A 75 -16.63 8.89 -12.97
N LYS A 76 -16.67 7.56 -13.06
CA LYS A 76 -17.58 6.73 -12.26
C LYS A 76 -17.02 6.44 -10.87
N ASN A 77 -15.78 6.79 -10.62
CA ASN A 77 -15.17 6.56 -9.32
C ASN A 77 -15.84 7.47 -8.28
N SER A 78 -16.43 6.86 -7.26
CA SER A 78 -17.09 7.60 -6.20
C SER A 78 -16.11 8.25 -5.23
N MET A 79 -14.85 7.85 -5.27
CA MET A 79 -13.83 8.39 -4.39
C MET A 79 -13.19 9.63 -5.01
N HIS A 80 -13.19 10.72 -4.26
CA HIS A 80 -12.50 11.93 -4.72
C HIS A 80 -11.00 11.70 -4.69
N TYR A 81 -10.37 11.73 -5.85
CA TYR A 81 -8.95 11.45 -5.96
C TYR A 81 -8.34 12.35 -7.04
N GLY A 82 -7.71 13.43 -6.60
CA GLY A 82 -7.02 14.36 -7.49
C GLY A 82 -5.54 14.44 -7.15
N ALA A 83 -4.88 15.48 -7.65
CA ALA A 83 -3.43 15.63 -7.46
C ALA A 83 -3.06 15.72 -5.98
N LYS A 84 -3.86 16.42 -5.18
CA LYS A 84 -3.59 16.55 -3.74
C LYS A 84 -3.62 15.20 -3.05
N GLU A 85 -4.66 14.42 -3.31
CA GLU A 85 -4.81 13.10 -2.72
C GLU A 85 -3.68 12.17 -3.16
N CYS A 86 -3.32 12.23 -4.44
CA CYS A 86 -2.22 11.43 -4.97
C CYS A 86 -0.91 11.74 -4.24
N ILE A 87 -0.59 13.00 -4.05
CA ILE A 87 0.63 13.42 -3.35
C ILE A 87 0.62 12.89 -1.92
N LEU A 88 -0.49 13.04 -1.21
CA LEU A 88 -0.60 12.56 0.18
C LEU A 88 -0.49 11.05 0.26
N TYR A 89 -1.08 10.33 -0.69
CA TYR A 89 -0.93 8.88 -0.78
C TYR A 89 0.53 8.48 -0.96
N ILE A 90 1.23 9.15 -1.87
CA ILE A 90 2.64 8.83 -2.15
C ILE A 90 3.49 9.08 -0.91
N VAL A 91 3.26 10.19 -0.21
CA VAL A 91 4.00 10.48 1.03
C VAL A 91 3.74 9.40 2.07
N ALA A 92 2.48 9.02 2.27
CA ALA A 92 2.13 7.96 3.23
C ALA A 92 2.77 6.63 2.85
N GLN A 93 2.78 6.29 1.57
CA GLN A 93 3.36 5.04 1.08
C GLN A 93 4.87 5.02 1.29
N ILE A 94 5.55 6.11 0.99
CA ILE A 94 6.99 6.20 1.21
C ILE A 94 7.31 6.09 2.70
N LEU A 95 6.57 6.80 3.55
CA LEU A 95 6.78 6.72 4.99
C LEU A 95 6.49 5.32 5.52
N GLY A 96 5.45 4.67 5.02
CA GLY A 96 5.14 3.29 5.39
C GLY A 96 6.24 2.32 5.02
N GLY A 97 6.80 2.48 3.83
CA GLY A 97 7.91 1.65 3.37
C GLY A 97 9.18 1.88 4.17
N VAL A 98 9.51 3.13 4.45
CA VAL A 98 10.68 3.45 5.27
C VAL A 98 10.52 2.89 6.68
N ALA A 99 9.35 3.05 7.27
CA ALA A 99 9.06 2.49 8.60
C ALA A 99 9.21 0.97 8.59
N ALA A 100 8.70 0.31 7.56
CA ALA A 100 8.81 -1.15 7.44
C ALA A 100 10.29 -1.57 7.39
N PHE A 101 11.11 -0.86 6.63
CA PHE A 101 12.53 -1.18 6.53
C PHE A 101 13.20 -1.10 7.89
N TYR A 102 12.93 -0.05 8.66
CA TYR A 102 13.63 0.15 9.94
C TYR A 102 13.12 -0.74 11.05
N TYR A 103 11.83 -1.07 11.07
CA TYR A 103 11.24 -1.81 12.19
C TYR A 103 11.14 -3.31 11.97
N ILE A 104 11.12 -3.76 10.72
CA ILE A 104 10.92 -5.19 10.42
C ILE A 104 12.24 -5.90 10.15
N LYS A 105 13.24 -5.23 9.61
CA LYS A 105 14.49 -5.85 9.15
C LYS A 105 15.13 -6.81 10.16
#